data_f0b7d07718dad99fe59fd8c166a3eb91
#
_entry.id   f0b7d07718dad99fe59fd8c166a3eb91
#
_cell.length_a   1.000
_cell.length_b   1.000
_cell.length_c   1.000
_cell.angle_alpha   90.00
_cell.angle_beta   90.00
_cell.angle_gamma   90.00
#
_symmetry.space_group_name_H-M   'P 1'
#
loop_
_entity.id
_entity.type
_entity.pdbx_description
1 polymer ?
#
loop_
_entity_poly.entity_id
_entity_poly.type
_entity_poly.pdbx_seq_one_letter_code
_entity_poly.pdbx_strand_id
1 'polypeptide(L)'
;MKRIFLQTISVVFVVTAVVSCTRKPTIYANHDITACGVKDPLVNLPWLAEECEKAKKAKNGETTISLLQDTVTKDNVFKLMYYYKNKGDIYIIYGYNCSGKELYRSGLGLTPPDSEIEEEFYKNKKYLGIIFTTKYK
;
A
#
# COMPACT_ATOMS: atom_id res chain seq x y z
N MET A 1 14.91 28.14 -70.97
CA MET A 1 14.31 27.02 -70.23
C MET A 1 15.02 26.89 -68.86
N LYS A 2 14.37 27.32 -67.80
CA LYS A 2 14.92 27.20 -66.41
C LYS A 2 14.43 25.90 -65.83
N ARG A 3 15.33 24.98 -65.51
CA ARG A 3 15.03 23.73 -64.79
C ARG A 3 15.01 24.08 -63.30
N ILE A 4 13.84 23.95 -62.69
CA ILE A 4 13.64 24.07 -61.21
C ILE A 4 13.97 22.73 -60.61
N PHE A 5 15.08 22.66 -59.85
CA PHE A 5 15.41 21.50 -59.01
C PHE A 5 14.55 21.58 -57.74
N LEU A 6 13.58 20.67 -57.62
CA LEU A 6 12.86 20.42 -56.40
C LEU A 6 13.74 19.58 -55.50
N GLN A 7 14.32 20.19 -54.45
CA GLN A 7 14.93 19.46 -53.33
C GLN A 7 13.84 19.05 -52.36
N THR A 8 13.57 17.76 -52.36
CA THR A 8 12.71 17.12 -51.32
C THR A 8 13.51 17.00 -50.05
N ILE A 9 13.19 17.83 -49.03
CA ILE A 9 13.74 17.72 -47.69
C ILE A 9 12.98 16.57 -46.99
N SER A 10 13.66 15.43 -46.85
CA SER A 10 13.14 14.31 -46.07
C SER A 10 13.35 14.59 -44.57
N VAL A 11 12.30 15.00 -43.91
CA VAL A 11 12.32 15.16 -42.44
C VAL A 11 12.20 13.79 -41.81
N VAL A 12 13.32 13.26 -41.36
CA VAL A 12 13.34 12.02 -40.54
C VAL A 12 12.89 12.37 -39.13
N PHE A 13 11.66 12.04 -38.82
CA PHE A 13 11.17 12.07 -37.43
C PHE A 13 11.81 10.92 -36.65
N VAL A 14 12.86 11.22 -35.88
CA VAL A 14 13.37 10.30 -34.86
C VAL A 14 12.42 10.32 -33.68
N VAL A 15 11.50 9.37 -33.63
CA VAL A 15 10.68 9.11 -32.45
C VAL A 15 11.57 8.43 -31.41
N THR A 16 12.14 9.20 -30.51
CA THR A 16 12.78 8.68 -29.31
C THR A 16 11.69 8.12 -28.40
N ALA A 17 11.47 6.81 -28.46
CA ALA A 17 10.66 6.10 -27.48
C ALA A 17 11.35 6.20 -26.13
N VAL A 18 10.89 7.12 -25.29
CA VAL A 18 11.29 7.19 -23.88
C VAL A 18 10.69 5.95 -23.20
N VAL A 19 11.46 4.89 -23.12
CA VAL A 19 11.11 3.71 -22.32
C VAL A 19 11.16 4.16 -20.86
N SER A 20 10.04 4.65 -20.37
CA SER A 20 9.85 4.91 -18.95
C SER A 20 9.92 3.56 -18.23
N CYS A 21 11.08 3.24 -17.64
CA CYS A 21 11.22 2.13 -16.71
C CYS A 21 10.39 2.40 -15.46
N THR A 22 9.09 2.17 -15.53
CA THR A 22 8.24 2.16 -14.35
C THR A 22 8.59 0.92 -13.54
N ARG A 23 9.36 1.11 -12.47
CA ARG A 23 9.64 0.05 -11.51
C ARG A 23 8.31 -0.44 -10.95
N LYS A 24 7.96 -1.68 -11.26
CA LYS A 24 6.76 -2.32 -10.72
C LYS A 24 7.06 -2.79 -9.29
N PRO A 25 6.15 -2.58 -8.33
CA PRO A 25 6.32 -3.13 -7.00
C PRO A 25 6.23 -4.65 -7.01
N THR A 26 6.94 -5.30 -6.10
CA THR A 26 6.65 -6.68 -5.74
C THR A 26 5.41 -6.68 -4.86
N ILE A 27 4.40 -7.47 -5.21
CA ILE A 27 3.13 -7.54 -4.48
C ILE A 27 2.96 -8.97 -3.96
N TYR A 28 2.62 -9.07 -2.67
CA TYR A 28 2.09 -10.29 -2.06
C TYR A 28 0.66 -10.02 -1.61
N ALA A 29 -0.25 -10.92 -1.90
CA ALA A 29 -1.63 -10.88 -1.42
C ALA A 29 -2.11 -12.29 -1.11
N ASN A 30 -2.64 -12.50 0.09
CA ASN A 30 -3.26 -13.76 0.49
C ASN A 30 -4.78 -13.65 0.33
N HIS A 31 -5.29 -14.27 -0.73
CA HIS A 31 -6.72 -14.30 -1.05
C HIS A 31 -7.47 -15.47 -0.42
N ASP A 32 -6.76 -16.40 0.25
CA ASP A 32 -7.34 -17.61 0.84
C ASP A 32 -7.68 -17.45 2.33
N ILE A 33 -8.05 -16.23 2.74
CA ILE A 33 -8.40 -15.93 4.11
C ILE A 33 -9.86 -15.50 4.24
N THR A 34 -10.41 -15.68 5.44
CA THR A 34 -11.72 -15.15 5.83
C THR A 34 -11.52 -14.25 7.05
N ALA A 35 -12.00 -13.03 7.00
CA ALA A 35 -11.97 -12.09 8.10
C ALA A 35 -13.21 -11.19 8.05
N CYS A 36 -13.67 -10.73 9.20
CA CYS A 36 -14.85 -9.87 9.29
C CYS A 36 -16.12 -10.50 8.66
N GLY A 37 -16.22 -11.83 8.68
CA GLY A 37 -17.34 -12.55 8.08
C GLY A 37 -17.34 -12.62 6.55
N VAL A 38 -16.30 -12.10 5.89
CA VAL A 38 -16.18 -12.15 4.42
C VAL A 38 -14.97 -12.97 4.00
N LYS A 39 -15.14 -13.76 2.91
CA LYS A 39 -14.04 -14.42 2.23
C LYS A 39 -13.27 -13.37 1.44
N ASP A 40 -11.94 -13.51 1.39
CA ASP A 40 -11.04 -12.60 0.68
C ASP A 40 -11.32 -11.11 1.03
N PRO A 41 -11.00 -10.68 2.24
CA PRO A 41 -11.26 -9.31 2.68
C PRO A 41 -10.50 -8.25 1.88
N LEU A 42 -9.38 -8.61 1.23
CA LEU A 42 -8.62 -7.70 0.35
C LEU A 42 -9.42 -7.25 -0.88
N VAL A 43 -10.45 -7.99 -1.25
CA VAL A 43 -11.35 -7.70 -2.38
C VAL A 43 -12.75 -7.31 -1.88
N ASN A 44 -13.25 -8.00 -0.86
CA ASN A 44 -14.64 -7.93 -0.46
C ASN A 44 -14.93 -6.95 0.70
N LEU A 45 -13.91 -6.34 1.31
CA LEU A 45 -14.06 -5.17 2.17
C LEU A 45 -13.70 -3.92 1.37
N PRO A 46 -14.66 -3.07 0.98
CA PRO A 46 -14.43 -1.97 0.04
C PRO A 46 -13.32 -1.00 0.47
N TRP A 47 -13.28 -0.64 1.75
CA TRP A 47 -12.25 0.24 2.28
C TRP A 47 -10.84 -0.38 2.22
N LEU A 48 -10.72 -1.69 2.50
CA LEU A 48 -9.45 -2.40 2.48
C LEU A 48 -8.95 -2.62 1.06
N ALA A 49 -9.86 -2.93 0.13
CA ALA A 49 -9.56 -3.02 -1.30
C ALA A 49 -9.03 -1.69 -1.83
N GLU A 50 -9.63 -0.56 -1.43
CA GLU A 50 -9.15 0.78 -1.79
C GLU A 50 -7.73 1.04 -1.25
N GLU A 51 -7.42 0.67 -0.01
CA GLU A 51 -6.07 0.80 0.56
C GLU A 51 -5.05 -0.07 -0.18
N CYS A 52 -5.42 -1.29 -0.59
CA CYS A 52 -4.58 -2.14 -1.43
C CYS A 52 -4.28 -1.48 -2.79
N GLU A 53 -5.29 -0.88 -3.44
CA GLU A 53 -5.09 -0.18 -4.71
C GLU A 53 -4.24 1.10 -4.56
N LYS A 54 -4.40 1.85 -3.48
CA LYS A 54 -3.52 2.99 -3.16
C LYS A 54 -2.08 2.53 -2.98
N ALA A 55 -1.87 1.43 -2.25
CA ALA A 55 -0.54 0.86 -2.02
C ALA A 55 0.13 0.40 -3.32
N LYS A 56 -0.60 -0.22 -4.24
CA LYS A 56 -0.09 -0.64 -5.57
C LYS A 56 0.35 0.53 -6.44
N LYS A 57 -0.28 1.70 -6.28
CA LYS A 57 0.01 2.93 -7.05
C LYS A 57 1.06 3.82 -6.40
N ALA A 58 1.35 3.64 -5.12
CA ALA A 58 2.36 4.41 -4.41
C ALA A 58 3.75 4.13 -5.01
N LYS A 59 4.47 5.17 -5.46
CA LYS A 59 5.77 5.04 -6.14
C LYS A 59 6.95 4.96 -5.16
N ASN A 60 6.74 5.33 -3.91
CA ASN A 60 7.77 5.44 -2.88
C ASN A 60 7.25 4.88 -1.57
N GLY A 61 7.83 3.78 -1.14
CA GLY A 61 7.49 3.18 0.14
C GLY A 61 7.05 1.73 0.04
N GLU A 62 6.83 1.16 1.20
CA GLU A 62 6.32 -0.20 1.35
C GLU A 62 5.04 -0.13 2.18
N THR A 63 4.06 -0.93 1.83
CA THR A 63 2.83 -1.09 2.62
C THR A 63 2.73 -2.53 3.06
N THR A 64 2.47 -2.75 4.33
CA THR A 64 2.20 -4.07 4.89
C THR A 64 0.86 -4.05 5.60
N ILE A 65 -0.02 -4.99 5.28
CA ILE A 65 -1.29 -5.21 5.97
C ILE A 65 -1.20 -6.54 6.68
N SER A 66 -1.41 -6.51 7.99
CA SER A 66 -1.46 -7.68 8.85
C SER A 66 -2.85 -7.85 9.44
N LEU A 67 -3.26 -9.11 9.60
CA LEU A 67 -4.50 -9.46 10.29
C LEU A 67 -4.20 -9.84 11.73
N LEU A 68 -4.95 -9.25 12.64
CA LEU A 68 -4.98 -9.58 14.07
C LEU A 68 -6.39 -10.03 14.45
N GLN A 69 -6.49 -10.71 15.57
CA GLN A 69 -7.78 -11.06 16.18
C GLN A 69 -7.75 -10.71 17.66
N ASP A 70 -8.79 -10.05 18.11
CA ASP A 70 -9.04 -9.89 19.53
C ASP A 70 -9.36 -11.25 20.15
N THR A 71 -8.61 -11.64 21.18
CA THR A 71 -8.77 -12.96 21.81
C THR A 71 -10.00 -13.05 22.72
N VAL A 72 -10.57 -11.89 23.10
CA VAL A 72 -11.76 -11.79 23.95
C VAL A 72 -13.02 -11.71 23.09
N THR A 73 -13.11 -10.70 22.21
CA THR A 73 -14.30 -10.47 21.38
C THR A 73 -14.32 -11.31 20.11
N LYS A 74 -13.18 -11.88 19.71
CA LYS A 74 -12.96 -12.60 18.45
C LYS A 74 -13.04 -11.71 17.20
N ASP A 75 -13.16 -10.40 17.37
CA ASP A 75 -13.19 -9.46 16.27
C ASP A 75 -11.85 -9.43 15.51
N ASN A 76 -11.92 -9.28 14.20
CA ASN A 76 -10.74 -9.04 13.39
C ASN A 76 -10.33 -7.56 13.42
N VAL A 77 -9.03 -7.33 13.42
CA VAL A 77 -8.39 -6.02 13.35
C VAL A 77 -7.32 -6.04 12.28
N PHE A 78 -7.29 -5.03 11.44
CA PHE A 78 -6.27 -4.87 10.42
C PHE A 78 -5.23 -3.86 10.87
N LYS A 79 -3.96 -4.26 10.83
CA LYS A 79 -2.82 -3.38 11.06
C LYS A 79 -2.21 -3.02 9.72
N LEU A 80 -2.25 -1.75 9.35
CA LEU A 80 -1.62 -1.19 8.16
C LEU A 80 -0.34 -0.46 8.57
N MET A 81 0.78 -0.87 8.00
CA MET A 81 2.07 -0.23 8.19
C MET A 81 2.55 0.35 6.87
N TYR A 82 2.85 1.64 6.86
CA TYR A 82 3.45 2.36 5.75
C TYR A 82 4.89 2.70 6.09
N TYR A 83 5.82 2.34 5.21
CA TYR A 83 7.22 2.68 5.34
C TYR A 83 7.66 3.60 4.20
N TYR A 84 8.27 4.72 4.54
CA TYR A 84 8.73 5.75 3.60
C TYR A 84 10.24 5.93 3.68
N LYS A 85 10.98 5.22 2.83
CA LYS A 85 12.43 5.25 2.76
C LYS A 85 12.99 6.65 2.43
N ASN A 86 12.36 7.36 1.50
CA ASN A 86 12.84 8.66 1.01
C ASN A 86 12.57 9.84 1.96
N LYS A 87 11.92 9.60 3.09
CA LYS A 87 11.58 10.61 4.10
C LYS A 87 12.30 10.38 5.43
N GLY A 88 13.45 9.66 5.41
CA GLY A 88 14.21 9.40 6.62
C GLY A 88 13.75 8.17 7.40
N ASP A 89 13.38 7.11 6.69
CA ASP A 89 12.96 5.84 7.29
C ASP A 89 11.76 5.98 8.27
N ILE A 90 10.71 6.64 7.80
CA ILE A 90 9.50 6.87 8.58
C ILE A 90 8.55 5.68 8.48
N TYR A 91 8.09 5.20 9.63
CA TYR A 91 7.00 4.23 9.75
C TYR A 91 5.76 4.92 10.29
N ILE A 92 4.60 4.65 9.65
CA ILE A 92 3.29 5.03 10.16
C ILE A 92 2.45 3.77 10.26
N ILE A 93 1.88 3.54 11.43
CA ILE A 93 1.07 2.36 11.73
C ILE A 93 -0.35 2.81 12.04
N TYR A 94 -1.31 2.14 11.47
CA TYR A 94 -2.73 2.29 11.76
C TYR A 94 -3.34 0.96 12.15
N GLY A 95 -4.26 0.97 13.10
CA GLY A 95 -5.15 -0.13 13.41
C GLY A 95 -6.57 0.22 13.00
N TYR A 96 -7.24 -0.69 12.28
CA TYR A 96 -8.61 -0.52 11.81
C TYR A 96 -9.48 -1.72 12.19
N ASN A 97 -10.74 -1.45 12.53
CA ASN A 97 -11.73 -2.51 12.66
C ASN A 97 -12.28 -2.95 11.29
N CYS A 98 -13.21 -3.89 11.28
CA CYS A 98 -13.84 -4.42 10.07
C CYS A 98 -14.57 -3.37 9.22
N SER A 99 -15.09 -2.30 9.82
CA SER A 99 -15.76 -1.21 9.10
C SER A 99 -14.81 -0.15 8.54
N GLY A 100 -13.49 -0.29 8.76
CA GLY A 100 -12.50 0.71 8.36
C GLY A 100 -12.41 1.90 9.33
N LYS A 101 -12.99 1.78 10.53
CA LYS A 101 -12.82 2.79 11.57
C LYS A 101 -11.43 2.65 12.19
N GLU A 102 -10.70 3.76 12.25
CA GLU A 102 -9.39 3.83 12.93
C GLU A 102 -9.56 3.61 14.44
N LEU A 103 -8.78 2.66 14.97
CA LEU A 103 -8.71 2.33 16.38
C LEU A 103 -7.40 2.82 17.02
N TYR A 104 -6.34 2.91 16.21
CA TYR A 104 -5.00 3.21 16.68
C TYR A 104 -4.17 3.84 15.56
N ARG A 105 -3.27 4.75 15.96
CA ARG A 105 -2.29 5.37 15.06
C ARG A 105 -0.98 5.61 15.80
N SER A 106 0.14 5.27 15.16
CA SER A 106 1.50 5.54 15.66
C SER A 106 2.43 5.86 14.50
N GLY A 107 3.49 6.62 14.75
CA GLY A 107 4.54 6.90 13.77
C GLY A 107 5.36 8.15 14.07
N LEU A 108 6.52 8.27 13.41
CA LEU A 108 7.38 9.45 13.50
C LEU A 108 6.67 10.70 12.94
N GLY A 109 6.71 11.80 13.68
CA GLY A 109 6.06 13.07 13.30
C GLY A 109 4.61 13.18 13.73
N LEU A 110 4.02 12.10 14.24
CA LEU A 110 2.83 12.13 15.07
C LEU A 110 3.26 12.29 16.54
N THR A 111 2.36 12.75 17.38
CA THR A 111 2.60 12.76 18.85
C THR A 111 3.22 11.41 19.23
N PRO A 112 4.30 11.39 20.05
CA PRO A 112 4.89 10.12 20.47
C PRO A 112 3.76 9.18 20.86
N PRO A 113 3.79 7.91 20.45
CA PRO A 113 2.74 7.00 20.83
C PRO A 113 2.64 7.09 22.35
N ASP A 114 1.47 7.45 22.82
CA ASP A 114 1.17 7.24 24.22
C ASP A 114 1.37 5.75 24.43
N SER A 115 2.38 5.37 25.19
CA SER A 115 2.73 3.98 25.42
C SER A 115 1.55 3.20 25.97
N GLU A 116 0.67 3.89 26.71
CA GLU A 116 -0.57 3.33 27.23
C GLU A 116 -1.58 3.01 26.11
N ILE A 117 -1.72 3.89 25.11
CA ILE A 117 -2.60 3.67 23.95
C ILE A 117 -2.09 2.52 23.10
N GLU A 118 -0.78 2.42 22.90
CA GLU A 118 -0.18 1.31 22.15
C GLU A 118 -0.37 -0.03 22.87
N GLU A 119 -0.08 -0.05 24.17
CA GLU A 119 -0.25 -1.23 25.00
C GLU A 119 -1.72 -1.68 25.02
N GLU A 120 -2.67 -0.75 25.19
CA GLU A 120 -4.10 -1.05 25.18
C GLU A 120 -4.55 -1.56 23.80
N PHE A 121 -4.03 -0.98 22.70
CA PHE A 121 -4.35 -1.48 21.35
C PHE A 121 -3.91 -2.92 21.15
N TYR A 122 -2.68 -3.27 21.56
CA TYR A 122 -2.17 -4.63 21.37
C TYR A 122 -2.62 -5.63 22.44
N LYS A 123 -3.17 -5.15 23.55
CA LYS A 123 -3.72 -5.99 24.59
C LYS A 123 -4.79 -6.92 24.01
N ASN A 124 -4.68 -8.18 24.33
CA ASN A 124 -5.58 -9.23 23.84
C ASN A 124 -5.62 -9.39 22.31
N LYS A 125 -4.64 -8.89 21.57
CA LYS A 125 -4.55 -9.10 20.11
C LYS A 125 -3.59 -10.25 19.79
N LYS A 126 -4.13 -11.25 19.07
CA LYS A 126 -3.35 -12.33 18.48
C LYS A 126 -3.00 -11.97 17.04
N TYR A 127 -1.71 -12.02 16.70
CA TYR A 127 -1.25 -11.86 15.33
C TYR A 127 -1.57 -13.12 14.51
N LEU A 128 -2.27 -12.96 13.38
CA LEU A 128 -2.64 -14.07 12.49
C LEU A 128 -1.76 -14.14 11.24
N GLY A 129 -1.11 -13.05 10.86
CA GLY A 129 -0.16 -13.03 9.76
C GLY A 129 -0.27 -11.81 8.84
N ILE A 130 0.70 -11.71 7.93
CA ILE A 130 0.66 -10.73 6.85
C ILE A 130 -0.28 -11.23 5.77
N ILE A 131 -1.19 -10.37 5.32
CA ILE A 131 -2.16 -10.68 4.28
C ILE A 131 -1.91 -9.92 2.98
N PHE A 132 -1.17 -8.82 3.04
CA PHE A 132 -0.82 -8.04 1.86
C PHE A 132 0.49 -7.27 2.08
N THR A 133 1.33 -7.22 1.07
CA THR A 133 2.48 -6.29 1.04
C THR A 133 2.71 -5.74 -0.36
N THR A 134 3.20 -4.49 -0.41
CA THR A 134 3.86 -3.94 -1.60
C THR A 134 5.28 -3.53 -1.23
N LYS A 135 6.24 -3.85 -2.10
CA LYS A 135 7.64 -3.49 -1.90
C LYS A 135 8.23 -2.94 -3.19
N TYR A 136 8.74 -1.71 -3.14
CA TYR A 136 9.47 -1.08 -4.23
C TYR A 136 10.97 -1.37 -4.07
N LYS A 137 11.59 -1.92 -5.13
CA LYS A 137 13.04 -2.17 -5.19
C LYS A 137 13.82 -0.89 -5.49
#